data_2dafeeae4c3b8746685e83eb6521706d
#
_entry.id   2dafeeae4c3b8746685e83eb6521706d
#
_cell.length_a   1.000
_cell.length_b   1.000
_cell.length_c   1.000
_cell.angle_alpha   90.00
_cell.angle_beta   90.00
_cell.angle_gamma   90.00
#
_symmetry.space_group_name_H-M   'P 1'
#
loop_
_entity.id
_entity.type
_entity.pdbx_description
1 polymer ?
#
loop_
_entity_poly.entity_id
_entity_poly.type
_entity_poly.pdbx_seq_one_letter_code
_entity_poly.pdbx_strand_id
1 'polypeptide(L)'
;MKYEKSCGAVIFRQDENGWNVLLIRHARGKHISFPKGHMEPGELESHTAEREVLEETGIRIKVDRRYRAENRYNIRTDIQKLVVIFAAVTRQKEITPQPEEIAEAGWFPYEEAMAKLTYERDRKILCAAMAHVEKYYAKRQPISAGTGS
;
A
#
# COMPACT_ATOMS: atom_id res chain seq x y z
N MET A 1 22.45 -2.96 -18.34
CA MET A 1 21.56 -3.05 -17.16
C MET A 1 20.24 -2.38 -17.49
N LYS A 2 19.15 -3.10 -17.34
CA LYS A 2 17.82 -2.52 -17.49
C LYS A 2 17.28 -2.11 -16.15
N TYR A 3 16.45 -1.08 -16.16
CA TYR A 3 15.84 -0.57 -14.94
C TYR A 3 14.33 -0.59 -15.10
N GLU A 4 13.64 -1.09 -14.07
CA GLU A 4 12.19 -1.05 -14.01
C GLU A 4 11.78 -0.26 -12.79
N LYS A 5 10.66 0.43 -12.88
CA LYS A 5 10.17 1.24 -11.78
C LYS A 5 8.68 0.98 -11.57
N SER A 6 8.32 0.70 -10.34
CA SER A 6 6.92 0.56 -9.93
C SER A 6 6.64 1.50 -8.77
N CYS A 7 5.41 1.93 -8.67
CA CYS A 7 4.98 2.78 -7.55
C CYS A 7 3.68 2.24 -6.99
N GLY A 8 3.54 2.37 -5.69
CA GLY A 8 2.35 1.94 -4.99
C GLY A 8 2.23 2.61 -3.64
N ALA A 9 1.43 2.04 -2.77
CA ALA A 9 1.17 2.66 -1.48
C ALA A 9 0.82 1.64 -0.42
N VAL A 10 1.18 1.97 0.83
CA VAL A 10 0.59 1.33 2.01
C VAL A 10 -0.67 2.11 2.31
N ILE A 11 -1.81 1.45 2.26
CA ILE A 11 -3.10 2.10 2.43
C ILE A 11 -3.69 1.68 3.76
N PHE A 12 -4.04 2.67 4.57
CA PHE A 12 -4.57 2.46 5.91
C PHE A 12 -6.03 2.89 5.97
N ARG A 13 -6.82 2.13 6.73
CA ARG A 13 -8.19 2.46 7.01
C ARG A 13 -8.43 2.22 8.49
N GLN A 14 -9.06 3.17 9.16
CA GLN A 14 -9.31 3.05 10.59
C GLN A 14 -10.74 2.59 10.84
N ASP A 15 -10.91 1.64 11.73
CA ASP A 15 -12.22 1.24 12.22
C ASP A 15 -12.19 1.30 13.75
N GLU A 16 -13.23 0.78 14.40
CA GLU A 16 -13.33 0.86 15.84
C GLU A 16 -12.23 0.07 16.57
N ASN A 17 -11.58 -0.86 15.88
CA ASN A 17 -10.53 -1.68 16.48
C ASN A 17 -9.13 -1.14 16.16
N GLY A 18 -9.01 -0.08 15.39
CA GLY A 18 -7.73 0.53 15.07
C GLY A 18 -7.44 0.57 13.58
N TRP A 19 -6.16 0.58 13.26
CA TRP A 19 -5.71 0.73 11.88
C TRP A 19 -5.66 -0.61 11.16
N ASN A 20 -6.23 -0.63 9.95
CA ASN A 20 -6.17 -1.78 9.05
C ASN A 20 -5.37 -1.41 7.82
N VAL A 21 -4.76 -2.40 7.20
CA VAL A 21 -3.86 -2.23 6.06
C VAL A 21 -4.40 -3.04 4.90
N LEU A 22 -4.39 -2.45 3.72
CA LEU A 22 -4.82 -3.11 2.50
C LEU A 22 -3.67 -3.96 1.95
N LEU A 23 -3.88 -5.25 1.87
CA LEU A 23 -2.91 -6.16 1.26
C LEU A 23 -3.54 -6.90 0.10
N ILE A 24 -2.72 -7.26 -0.86
CA ILE A 24 -3.14 -8.07 -2.00
C ILE A 24 -2.27 -9.32 -2.08
N ARG A 25 -2.86 -10.38 -2.66
CA ARG A 25 -2.12 -11.57 -3.06
C ARG A 25 -2.22 -11.68 -4.56
N HIS A 26 -1.07 -11.76 -5.20
CA HIS A 26 -1.01 -11.80 -6.65
C HIS A 26 -1.50 -13.16 -7.16
N ALA A 27 -2.15 -13.14 -8.33
CA ALA A 27 -2.60 -14.39 -8.95
C ALA A 27 -1.42 -15.27 -9.33
N ARG A 28 -0.31 -14.63 -9.70
CA ARG A 28 0.93 -15.34 -10.01
C ARG A 28 1.92 -15.10 -8.88
N GLY A 29 2.71 -16.12 -8.55
CA GLY A 29 3.75 -15.99 -7.53
C GLY A 29 3.26 -16.07 -6.11
N LYS A 30 1.97 -15.86 -5.88
CA LYS A 30 1.31 -16.03 -4.58
C LYS A 30 1.86 -15.17 -3.45
N HIS A 31 2.71 -14.19 -3.75
CA HIS A 31 3.23 -13.33 -2.69
C HIS A 31 2.19 -12.30 -2.26
N ILE A 32 2.28 -11.91 -1.01
CA ILE A 32 1.37 -10.93 -0.40
C ILE A 32 2.15 -9.64 -0.20
N SER A 33 1.60 -8.53 -0.68
CA SER A 33 2.30 -7.24 -0.66
C SER A 33 1.29 -6.10 -0.75
N PHE A 34 1.82 -4.88 -0.92
CA PHE A 34 1.01 -3.69 -1.16
C PHE A 34 0.66 -3.59 -2.65
N PRO A 35 -0.48 -2.98 -2.99
CA PRO A 35 -0.79 -2.73 -4.39
C PRO A 35 0.23 -1.77 -5.01
N LYS A 36 0.68 -2.11 -6.21
CA LYS A 36 1.65 -1.30 -6.94
C LYS A 36 1.70 -1.76 -8.37
N GLY A 37 2.29 -0.95 -9.25
CA GLY A 37 2.50 -1.35 -10.62
C GLY A 37 3.44 -0.41 -11.34
N HIS A 38 3.68 -0.72 -12.62
CA HIS A 38 4.70 -0.06 -13.40
C HIS A 38 4.35 1.38 -13.73
N MET A 39 5.33 2.24 -13.59
CA MET A 39 5.23 3.63 -13.97
C MET A 39 5.22 3.74 -15.50
N GLU A 40 4.29 4.52 -16.02
CA GLU A 40 4.18 4.73 -17.46
C GLU A 40 4.87 6.04 -17.84
N PRO A 41 5.29 6.17 -19.12
CA PRO A 41 5.97 7.38 -19.56
C PRO A 41 5.13 8.62 -19.26
N GLY A 42 5.78 9.63 -18.71
CA GLY A 42 5.11 10.91 -18.42
C GLY A 42 4.35 10.95 -17.11
N GLU A 43 4.22 9.83 -16.41
CA GLU A 43 3.53 9.84 -15.11
C GLU A 43 4.44 10.36 -14.01
N LEU A 44 3.85 11.00 -13.01
CA LEU A 44 4.52 11.24 -11.74
C LEU A 44 4.39 9.98 -10.87
N GLU A 45 5.33 9.80 -9.95
CA GLU A 45 5.30 8.64 -9.05
C GLU A 45 3.97 8.53 -8.30
N SER A 46 3.49 9.67 -7.77
CA SER A 46 2.23 9.66 -7.03
C SER A 46 1.05 9.27 -7.90
N HIS A 47 1.04 9.70 -9.16
CA HIS A 47 -0.04 9.36 -10.07
C HIS A 47 -0.02 7.88 -10.43
N THR A 48 1.18 7.31 -10.62
CA THR A 48 1.30 5.88 -10.85
C THR A 48 0.74 5.09 -9.68
N ALA A 49 1.11 5.48 -8.45
CA ALA A 49 0.64 4.79 -7.26
C ALA A 49 -0.89 4.84 -7.18
N GLU A 50 -1.47 6.02 -7.36
CA GLU A 50 -2.93 6.19 -7.28
C GLU A 50 -3.64 5.39 -8.36
N ARG A 51 -3.11 5.40 -9.58
CA ARG A 51 -3.70 4.65 -10.70
C ARG A 51 -3.63 3.15 -10.46
N GLU A 52 -2.48 2.64 -10.05
CA GLU A 52 -2.32 1.21 -9.84
C GLU A 52 -3.16 0.69 -8.69
N VAL A 53 -3.25 1.44 -7.60
CA VAL A 53 -4.11 1.06 -6.48
C VAL A 53 -5.56 0.96 -6.95
N LEU A 54 -6.02 1.95 -7.71
CA LEU A 54 -7.39 1.93 -8.22
C LEU A 54 -7.62 0.76 -9.15
N GLU A 55 -6.68 0.48 -10.04
CA GLU A 55 -6.83 -0.64 -10.99
C GLU A 55 -6.85 -1.98 -10.27
N GLU A 56 -5.98 -2.18 -9.29
CA GLU A 56 -5.85 -3.48 -8.64
C GLU A 56 -6.90 -3.73 -7.58
N THR A 57 -7.40 -2.69 -6.92
CA THR A 57 -8.25 -2.87 -5.73
C THR A 57 -9.56 -2.11 -5.77
N GLY A 58 -9.74 -1.21 -6.71
CA GLY A 58 -10.93 -0.34 -6.74
C GLY A 58 -10.92 0.75 -5.69
N ILE A 59 -9.86 0.90 -4.93
CA ILE A 59 -9.78 1.91 -3.88
C ILE A 59 -9.21 3.20 -4.46
N ARG A 60 -9.93 4.30 -4.27
CA ARG A 60 -9.48 5.62 -4.70
C ARG A 60 -8.72 6.26 -3.55
N ILE A 61 -7.46 6.60 -3.80
CA ILE A 61 -6.62 7.23 -2.78
C ILE A 61 -6.01 8.51 -3.31
N LYS A 62 -5.58 9.33 -2.36
CA LYS A 62 -4.64 10.41 -2.63
C LYS A 62 -3.45 10.14 -1.73
N VAL A 63 -2.28 9.93 -2.33
CA VAL A 63 -1.12 9.55 -1.54
C VAL A 63 -0.62 10.71 -0.70
N ASP A 64 -0.09 10.39 0.47
CA ASP A 64 0.57 11.34 1.34
C ASP A 64 2.07 11.31 0.99
N ARG A 65 2.53 12.31 0.27
CA ARG A 65 3.89 12.34 -0.21
C ARG A 65 4.92 12.69 0.86
N ARG A 66 4.48 12.99 2.07
CA ARG A 66 5.39 13.19 3.19
C ARG A 66 6.07 11.88 3.60
N TYR A 67 5.45 10.74 3.25
CA TYR A 67 6.08 9.45 3.43
C TYR A 67 6.35 8.82 2.06
N ARG A 68 7.63 8.58 1.77
CA ARG A 68 8.04 7.95 0.50
C ARG A 68 9.19 7.00 0.83
N ALA A 69 9.01 5.73 0.53
CA ALA A 69 10.03 4.71 0.75
C ALA A 69 10.46 4.13 -0.58
N GLU A 70 11.68 3.60 -0.62
CA GLU A 70 12.22 2.96 -1.82
C GLU A 70 12.76 1.59 -1.47
N ASN A 71 12.55 0.64 -2.39
CA ASN A 71 13.28 -0.64 -2.39
C ASN A 71 13.94 -0.80 -3.74
N ARG A 72 15.21 -1.16 -3.73
CA ARG A 72 15.95 -1.49 -4.94
C ARG A 72 16.40 -2.94 -4.84
N TYR A 73 16.16 -3.71 -5.90
CA TYR A 73 16.63 -5.08 -5.92
C TYR A 73 16.75 -5.54 -7.37
N ASN A 74 17.57 -6.58 -7.57
CA ASN A 74 17.73 -7.17 -8.88
C ASN A 74 16.68 -8.23 -9.09
N ILE A 75 15.93 -8.13 -10.20
CA ILE A 75 15.02 -9.21 -10.60
C ILE A 75 15.84 -10.31 -11.23
N ARG A 76 16.80 -9.91 -12.06
CA ARG A 76 17.78 -10.80 -12.69
C ARG A 76 19.09 -10.04 -12.70
N THR A 77 20.15 -10.72 -13.14
CA THR A 77 21.47 -10.10 -13.17
C THR A 77 21.52 -8.83 -14.01
N ASP A 78 20.63 -8.72 -15.01
CA ASP A 78 20.63 -7.58 -15.94
C ASP A 78 19.44 -6.63 -15.73
N ILE A 79 18.60 -6.85 -14.71
CA ILE A 79 17.43 -6.00 -14.46
C ILE A 79 17.39 -5.60 -12.99
N GLN A 80 17.47 -4.28 -12.76
CA GLN A 80 17.29 -3.73 -11.42
C GLN A 80 15.93 -3.07 -11.32
N LYS A 81 15.22 -3.35 -10.25
CA LYS A 81 13.91 -2.78 -10.01
C LYS A 81 13.95 -1.80 -8.85
N LEU A 82 13.33 -0.64 -9.07
CA LEU A 82 13.07 0.34 -8.02
C LEU A 82 11.58 0.33 -7.74
N VAL A 83 11.21 0.14 -6.49
CA VAL A 83 9.81 0.24 -6.05
C VAL A 83 9.70 1.43 -5.11
N VAL A 84 8.76 2.34 -5.43
CA VAL A 84 8.48 3.52 -4.62
C VAL A 84 7.13 3.31 -3.95
N ILE A 85 7.09 3.45 -2.64
CA ILE A 85 5.88 3.22 -1.85
C ILE A 85 5.56 4.47 -1.04
N PHE A 86 4.35 5.00 -1.24
CA PHE A 86 3.81 6.10 -0.46
C PHE A 86 2.90 5.56 0.63
N ALA A 87 2.40 6.45 1.49
CA ALA A 87 1.34 6.12 2.44
C ALA A 87 0.05 6.81 2.00
N ALA A 88 -1.07 6.21 2.36
CA ALA A 88 -2.38 6.82 2.12
C ALA A 88 -3.34 6.37 3.20
N VAL A 89 -4.31 7.24 3.53
CA VAL A 89 -5.37 6.92 4.48
C VAL A 89 -6.69 7.10 3.75
N THR A 90 -7.59 6.14 3.88
CA THR A 90 -8.88 6.18 3.21
C THR A 90 -9.98 5.77 4.17
N ARG A 91 -11.21 6.19 3.87
CA ARG A 91 -12.40 5.69 4.55
C ARG A 91 -13.13 4.65 3.73
N GLN A 92 -12.73 4.48 2.47
CA GLN A 92 -13.39 3.53 1.58
C GLN A 92 -13.13 2.11 2.05
N LYS A 93 -14.17 1.32 2.21
CA LYS A 93 -14.06 -0.05 2.69
C LYS A 93 -14.14 -1.06 1.55
N GLU A 94 -14.97 -0.79 0.56
CA GLU A 94 -15.29 -1.74 -0.50
C GLU A 94 -14.09 -1.95 -1.40
N ILE A 95 -13.69 -3.20 -1.58
CA ILE A 95 -12.57 -3.59 -2.43
C ILE A 95 -13.12 -4.34 -3.64
N THR A 96 -12.63 -3.98 -4.84
CA THR A 96 -13.00 -4.68 -6.06
C THR A 96 -11.69 -5.16 -6.72
N PRO A 97 -11.23 -6.37 -6.38
CA PRO A 97 -9.97 -6.85 -6.93
C PRO A 97 -10.04 -7.03 -8.44
N GLN A 98 -8.93 -6.76 -9.12
CA GLN A 98 -8.80 -6.97 -10.56
C GLN A 98 -8.63 -8.48 -10.79
N PRO A 99 -9.59 -9.15 -11.48
CA PRO A 99 -9.64 -10.62 -11.44
C PRO A 99 -8.42 -11.33 -12.01
N GLU A 100 -7.83 -10.81 -13.08
CA GLU A 100 -6.72 -11.49 -13.74
C GLU A 100 -5.40 -11.34 -13.00
N GLU A 101 -5.24 -10.26 -12.24
CA GLU A 101 -3.97 -9.92 -11.62
C GLU A 101 -3.95 -10.25 -10.14
N ILE A 102 -5.09 -10.13 -9.48
CA ILE A 102 -5.16 -10.17 -8.02
C ILE A 102 -6.03 -11.35 -7.59
N ALA A 103 -5.45 -12.31 -6.90
CA ALA A 103 -6.19 -13.46 -6.40
C ALA A 103 -7.03 -13.10 -5.18
N GLU A 104 -6.49 -12.27 -4.29
CA GLU A 104 -7.19 -11.84 -3.08
C GLU A 104 -6.76 -10.44 -2.72
N ALA A 105 -7.68 -9.68 -2.11
CA ALA A 105 -7.38 -8.39 -1.53
C ALA A 105 -8.24 -8.23 -0.28
N GLY A 106 -7.69 -7.58 0.75
CA GLY A 106 -8.45 -7.41 1.98
C GLY A 106 -7.80 -6.42 2.92
N TRP A 107 -8.59 -6.03 3.92
CA TRP A 107 -8.15 -5.20 5.02
C TRP A 107 -7.74 -6.10 6.18
N PHE A 108 -6.56 -5.85 6.73
CA PHE A 108 -6.04 -6.66 7.83
C PHE A 108 -5.58 -5.74 8.95
N PRO A 109 -5.87 -6.08 10.21
CA PRO A 109 -5.29 -5.31 11.33
C PRO A 109 -3.78 -5.26 11.18
N TYR A 110 -3.18 -4.17 11.64
CA TYR A 110 -1.76 -3.92 11.44
C TYR A 110 -0.89 -5.14 11.80
N GLU A 111 -1.13 -5.74 12.98
CA GLU A 111 -0.30 -6.87 13.41
C GLU A 111 -0.46 -8.07 12.49
N GLU A 112 -1.67 -8.33 12.03
CA GLU A 112 -1.90 -9.42 11.10
C GLU A 112 -1.26 -9.13 9.74
N ALA A 113 -1.33 -7.88 9.29
CA ALA A 113 -0.69 -7.48 8.04
C ALA A 113 0.82 -7.70 8.10
N MET A 114 1.45 -7.35 9.23
CA MET A 114 2.87 -7.59 9.42
C MET A 114 3.20 -9.06 9.28
N ALA A 115 2.36 -9.94 9.83
CA ALA A 115 2.60 -11.38 9.76
C ALA A 115 2.37 -11.95 8.37
N LYS A 116 1.47 -11.34 7.60
CA LYS A 116 1.09 -11.87 6.28
C LYS A 116 2.03 -11.46 5.15
N LEU A 117 2.71 -10.34 5.28
CA LEU A 117 3.61 -9.87 4.21
C LEU A 117 4.68 -10.90 3.91
N THR A 118 4.90 -11.15 2.62
CA THR A 118 5.85 -12.17 2.21
C THR A 118 7.30 -11.75 2.47
N TYR A 119 7.61 -10.46 2.27
CA TYR A 119 9.00 -10.01 2.25
C TYR A 119 9.32 -9.11 3.43
N GLU A 120 10.50 -9.30 3.98
CA GLU A 120 10.98 -8.50 5.10
C GLU A 120 11.08 -7.02 4.74
N ARG A 121 11.48 -6.71 3.50
CA ARG A 121 11.57 -5.31 3.07
C ARG A 121 10.22 -4.61 3.17
N ASP A 122 9.13 -5.34 2.90
CA ASP A 122 7.78 -4.77 2.99
C ASP A 122 7.36 -4.59 4.44
N ARG A 123 7.77 -5.49 5.33
CA ARG A 123 7.48 -5.32 6.75
C ARG A 123 8.16 -4.07 7.31
N LYS A 124 9.38 -3.78 6.88
CA LYS A 124 10.08 -2.56 7.30
C LYS A 124 9.36 -1.32 6.81
N ILE A 125 8.89 -1.35 5.57
CA ILE A 125 8.11 -0.24 5.01
C ILE A 125 6.82 -0.06 5.79
N LEU A 126 6.10 -1.13 6.07
CA LEU A 126 4.84 -1.05 6.81
C LEU A 126 5.06 -0.46 8.21
N CYS A 127 6.10 -0.91 8.89
CA CYS A 127 6.42 -0.39 10.23
C CYS A 127 6.65 1.13 10.20
N ALA A 128 7.45 1.59 9.25
CA ALA A 128 7.74 3.02 9.13
C ALA A 128 6.52 3.81 8.70
N ALA A 129 5.72 3.26 7.79
CA ALA A 129 4.49 3.92 7.34
C ALA A 129 3.48 4.02 8.48
N MET A 130 3.39 3.01 9.33
CA MET A 130 2.49 3.05 10.48
C MET A 130 2.89 4.16 11.43
N ALA A 131 4.18 4.31 11.71
CA ALA A 131 4.67 5.38 12.57
C ALA A 131 4.31 6.76 11.98
N HIS A 132 4.44 6.90 10.67
CA HIS A 132 4.05 8.14 9.99
C HIS A 132 2.56 8.43 10.16
N VAL A 133 1.73 7.41 9.94
CA VAL A 133 0.28 7.56 10.01
C VAL A 133 -0.15 7.90 11.45
N GLU A 134 0.44 7.24 12.43
CA GLU A 134 0.13 7.55 13.82
C GLU A 134 0.50 8.97 14.17
N LYS A 135 1.60 9.47 13.63
CA LYS A 135 2.04 10.84 13.90
C LYS A 135 1.08 11.87 13.30
N TYR A 136 0.62 11.65 12.08
CA TYR A 136 -0.12 12.68 11.36
C TYR A 136 -1.63 12.49 11.33
N TYR A 137 -2.14 11.30 11.67
CA TYR A 137 -3.57 10.99 11.55
C TYR A 137 -4.22 10.54 12.85
N ALA A 138 -3.48 10.22 13.89
CA ALA A 138 -4.06 9.70 15.12
C ALA A 138 -5.07 10.66 15.74
N LYS A 139 -4.82 11.96 15.64
CA LYS A 139 -5.71 12.97 16.20
C LYS A 139 -7.04 13.09 15.48
N ARG A 140 -7.15 12.47 14.31
CA ARG A 140 -8.39 12.46 13.55
C ARG A 140 -9.36 11.40 13.99
N GLN A 141 -8.93 10.58 14.90
CA GLN A 141 -9.80 9.63 15.46
C GLN A 141 -10.88 10.33 16.13
N PRO A 142 -11.92 10.05 15.95
CA PRO A 142 -12.90 10.76 16.41
C PRO A 142 -13.28 10.77 17.66
N ILE A 143 -13.51 11.19 17.65
CA ILE A 143 -13.84 11.49 18.43
C ILE A 143 -14.91 11.03 18.72
N SER A 144 -15.16 10.67 18.31
CA SER A 144 -15.99 10.29 18.52
C SER A 144 -16.47 9.65 18.92
N ALA A 145 -16.36 9.57 19.11
CA ALA A 145 -16.75 9.26 19.48
C ALA A 145 -17.41 9.22 20.11
N GLY A 146 -17.46 9.42 20.19
CA GLY A 146 -17.94 9.48 20.80
C GLY A 146 -18.61 9.72 21.00
N THR A 147 -18.64 9.72 20.86
CA THR A 147 -19.13 10.02 21.15
C THR A 147 -19.52 10.21 21.46
N GLY A 148 -19.47 10.27 21.40
CA GLY A 148 -19.63 10.46 21.71
C GLY A 148 -19.70 10.75 21.74
N SER A 149 -19.53 10.66 21.55
CA SER A 149 -19.43 10.89 21.69
C SER A 149 -19.32 10.76 21.81
#